data_0ac513e2c046332b0a651ba9b08d8e58
#
_entry.id   0ac513e2c046332b0a651ba9b08d8e58
#
_cell.length_a   1.000
_cell.length_b   1.000
_cell.length_c   1.000
_cell.angle_alpha   90.00
_cell.angle_beta   90.00
_cell.angle_gamma   90.00
#
_symmetry.space_group_name_H-M   'P 1'
#
loop_
_entity.id
_entity.type
_entity.pdbx_description
1 polymer ?
#
loop_
_entity_poly.entity_id
_entity_poly.type
_entity_poly.pdbx_seq_one_letter_code
_entity_poly.pdbx_strand_id
1 'polypeptide(L)'
;MNWISALLGNLTYPTIFLLMLLESTVVPVPSELVVSPAAYHAAGGHLNVLLVILFATIGADVGASINYVAGYFLGRPIIYKFANSHIGHLCLLNQEKVEKSEKYFYDHGVVATLTGRLIPGIRHLISIPAGLAKMPYWKFLLYTTLGAGVWHSILAALGWYLHSFVPEDQLTDKLMEYGDYIKWGIIAIVLLAIAWFVVKKMRHKK
;
A
#
# COMPACT_ATOMS: atom_id res chain seq x y z
N MET A 1 2.37 -0.59 -22.91
CA MET A 1 1.45 -1.19 -21.93
C MET A 1 1.20 -2.68 -22.17
N ASN A 2 1.71 -3.27 -23.26
CA ASN A 2 1.43 -4.68 -23.61
C ASN A 2 2.05 -5.74 -22.69
N TRP A 3 3.12 -5.44 -21.96
CA TRP A 3 3.78 -6.40 -21.07
C TRP A 3 3.03 -6.60 -19.72
N ILE A 4 2.38 -5.56 -19.20
CA ILE A 4 1.55 -5.68 -17.99
C ILE A 4 0.33 -6.56 -18.29
N SER A 5 -0.35 -6.35 -19.40
CA SER A 5 -1.48 -7.19 -19.79
C SER A 5 -1.08 -8.64 -20.05
N ALA A 6 0.13 -8.89 -20.59
CA ALA A 6 0.65 -10.24 -20.74
C ALA A 6 0.94 -10.93 -19.39
N LEU A 7 1.45 -10.18 -18.40
CA LEU A 7 1.65 -10.70 -17.04
C LEU A 7 0.33 -10.94 -16.30
N LEU A 8 -0.66 -10.06 -16.50
CA LEU A 8 -2.00 -10.24 -15.93
C LEU A 8 -2.76 -11.42 -16.55
N GLY A 9 -2.51 -11.73 -17.84
CA GLY A 9 -3.08 -12.89 -18.52
C GLY A 9 -2.46 -14.24 -18.12
N ASN A 10 -1.34 -14.24 -17.37
CA ASN A 10 -0.62 -15.45 -16.94
C ASN A 10 -0.23 -15.34 -15.46
N LEU A 11 -1.22 -15.38 -14.57
CA LEU A 11 -1.00 -15.25 -13.13
C LEU A 11 -0.41 -16.54 -12.56
N THR A 12 0.88 -16.47 -12.25
CA THR A 12 1.66 -17.48 -11.51
C THR A 12 2.27 -16.83 -10.27
N TYR A 13 2.76 -17.61 -9.30
CA TYR A 13 3.37 -17.04 -8.10
C TYR A 13 4.53 -16.06 -8.41
N PRO A 14 5.46 -16.35 -9.36
CA PRO A 14 6.49 -15.38 -9.75
C PRO A 14 5.93 -14.10 -10.38
N THR A 15 4.88 -14.21 -11.23
CA THR A 15 4.27 -13.01 -11.85
C THR A 15 3.54 -12.17 -10.84
N ILE A 16 2.84 -12.78 -9.87
CA ILE A 16 2.20 -12.09 -8.74
C ILE A 16 3.25 -11.33 -7.92
N PHE A 17 4.36 -12.01 -7.55
CA PHE A 17 5.48 -11.38 -6.84
C PHE A 17 6.03 -10.16 -7.60
N LEU A 18 6.33 -10.31 -8.90
CA LEU A 18 6.88 -9.23 -9.72
C LEU A 18 5.92 -8.05 -9.86
N LEU A 19 4.64 -8.31 -10.11
CA LEU A 19 3.63 -7.26 -10.24
C LEU A 19 3.46 -6.50 -8.94
N MET A 20 3.46 -7.18 -7.80
CA MET A 20 3.33 -6.56 -6.48
C MET A 20 4.60 -5.82 -6.05
N LEU A 21 5.78 -6.30 -6.48
CA LEU A 21 7.04 -5.56 -6.33
C LEU A 21 6.98 -4.24 -7.11
N LEU A 22 6.56 -4.28 -8.36
CA LEU A 22 6.43 -3.10 -9.21
C LEU A 22 5.39 -2.12 -8.65
N GLU A 23 4.23 -2.61 -8.21
CA GLU A 23 3.17 -1.82 -7.58
C GLU A 23 3.69 -1.05 -6.36
N SER A 24 4.45 -1.72 -5.52
CA SER A 24 5.00 -1.12 -4.31
C SER A 24 6.19 -0.19 -4.55
N THR A 25 6.70 -0.09 -5.78
CA THR A 25 7.74 0.87 -6.14
C THR A 25 7.14 2.17 -6.72
N VAL A 26 7.19 2.33 -8.02
CA VAL A 26 6.78 3.58 -8.72
C VAL A 26 5.70 3.34 -9.76
N VAL A 27 5.49 2.09 -10.18
CA VAL A 27 4.53 1.75 -11.24
C VAL A 27 3.15 1.56 -10.63
N PRO A 28 2.15 2.38 -10.98
CA PRO A 28 0.80 2.26 -10.42
C PRO A 28 0.06 1.07 -11.04
N VAL A 29 0.37 -0.14 -10.57
CA VAL A 29 -0.39 -1.35 -10.89
C VAL A 29 -1.41 -1.55 -9.76
N PRO A 30 -2.73 -1.52 -10.03
CA PRO A 30 -3.71 -1.78 -8.98
C PRO A 30 -3.58 -3.23 -8.48
N SER A 31 -3.32 -3.43 -7.20
CA SER A 31 -3.24 -4.76 -6.59
C SER A 31 -4.54 -5.54 -6.72
N GLU A 32 -5.65 -4.84 -6.85
CA GLU A 32 -6.99 -5.38 -7.08
C GLU A 32 -7.03 -6.23 -8.37
N LEU A 33 -6.28 -5.82 -9.39
CA LEU A 33 -6.17 -6.53 -10.68
C LEU A 33 -5.13 -7.66 -10.67
N VAL A 34 -4.40 -7.83 -9.58
CA VAL A 34 -3.39 -8.90 -9.43
C VAL A 34 -3.85 -9.95 -8.43
N VAL A 35 -4.11 -9.53 -7.19
CA VAL A 35 -4.39 -10.46 -6.07
C VAL A 35 -5.78 -11.05 -6.18
N SER A 36 -6.79 -10.25 -6.55
CA SER A 36 -8.16 -10.77 -6.63
C SER A 36 -8.37 -11.75 -7.77
N PRO A 37 -7.89 -11.51 -9.03
CA PRO A 37 -7.94 -12.54 -10.07
C PRO A 37 -7.14 -13.80 -9.72
N ALA A 38 -5.94 -13.64 -9.11
CA ALA A 38 -5.16 -14.80 -8.67
C ALA A 38 -5.90 -15.64 -7.63
N ALA A 39 -6.62 -15.00 -6.68
CA ALA A 39 -7.44 -15.69 -5.72
C ALA A 39 -8.71 -16.29 -6.33
N TYR A 40 -9.29 -15.66 -7.36
CA TYR A 40 -10.38 -16.23 -8.15
C TYR A 40 -9.95 -17.54 -8.82
N HIS A 41 -8.78 -17.57 -9.48
CA HIS A 41 -8.23 -18.79 -10.06
C HIS A 41 -7.83 -19.83 -8.99
N ALA A 42 -7.44 -19.37 -7.80
CA ALA A 42 -7.19 -20.27 -6.68
C ALA A 42 -8.48 -20.98 -6.19
N ALA A 43 -9.62 -20.29 -6.20
CA ALA A 43 -10.91 -20.91 -5.91
C ALA A 43 -11.31 -21.98 -6.95
N GLY A 44 -10.89 -21.80 -8.22
CA GLY A 44 -11.01 -22.79 -9.29
C GLY A 44 -10.00 -23.95 -9.21
N GLY A 45 -9.12 -23.99 -8.19
CA GLY A 45 -8.16 -25.07 -7.99
C GLY A 45 -6.84 -24.92 -8.78
N HIS A 46 -6.63 -23.81 -9.50
CA HIS A 46 -5.41 -23.59 -10.30
C HIS A 46 -4.23 -23.08 -9.47
N LEU A 47 -4.50 -22.38 -8.37
CA LEU A 47 -3.51 -21.80 -7.46
C LEU A 47 -3.88 -22.09 -6.00
N ASN A 48 -2.96 -21.85 -5.08
CA ASN A 48 -3.23 -21.89 -3.65
C ASN A 48 -3.36 -20.45 -3.12
N VAL A 49 -4.50 -20.12 -2.52
CA VAL A 49 -4.80 -18.75 -2.05
C VAL A 49 -3.80 -18.25 -0.99
N LEU A 50 -3.31 -19.12 -0.10
CA LEU A 50 -2.33 -18.73 0.90
C LEU A 50 -0.98 -18.38 0.26
N LEU A 51 -0.59 -19.12 -0.78
CA LEU A 51 0.62 -18.79 -1.56
C LEU A 51 0.43 -17.51 -2.37
N VAL A 52 -0.75 -17.24 -2.91
CA VAL A 52 -1.07 -15.95 -3.56
C VAL A 52 -0.83 -14.80 -2.59
N ILE A 53 -1.40 -14.85 -1.39
CA ILE A 53 -1.21 -13.83 -0.35
C ILE A 53 0.25 -13.70 0.04
N LEU A 54 0.95 -14.81 0.23
CA LEU A 54 2.36 -14.83 0.62
C LEU A 54 3.25 -14.17 -0.43
N PHE A 55 3.17 -14.60 -1.70
CA PHE A 55 3.98 -14.05 -2.78
C PHE A 55 3.64 -12.59 -3.08
N ALA A 56 2.37 -12.21 -2.99
CA ALA A 56 1.96 -10.82 -3.10
C ALA A 56 2.56 -9.96 -1.98
N THR A 57 2.53 -10.44 -0.74
CA THR A 57 3.07 -9.71 0.42
C THR A 57 4.59 -9.58 0.34
N ILE A 58 5.31 -10.66 0.00
CA ILE A 58 6.77 -10.62 -0.17
C ILE A 58 7.15 -9.67 -1.30
N GLY A 59 6.43 -9.69 -2.43
CA GLY A 59 6.66 -8.75 -3.53
C GLY A 59 6.48 -7.30 -3.09
N ALA A 60 5.40 -7.01 -2.38
CA ALA A 60 5.15 -5.68 -1.82
C ALA A 60 6.22 -5.25 -0.80
N ASP A 61 6.70 -6.15 0.05
CA ASP A 61 7.75 -5.88 1.03
C ASP A 61 9.09 -5.55 0.36
N VAL A 62 9.45 -6.26 -0.70
CA VAL A 62 10.66 -5.97 -1.48
C VAL A 62 10.56 -4.61 -2.17
N GLY A 63 9.43 -4.31 -2.83
CA GLY A 63 9.20 -3.01 -3.45
C GLY A 63 9.21 -1.87 -2.44
N ALA A 64 8.57 -2.07 -1.29
CA ALA A 64 8.58 -1.12 -0.18
C ALA A 64 9.98 -0.88 0.39
N SER A 65 10.81 -1.93 0.47
CA SER A 65 12.20 -1.83 0.95
C SER A 65 13.05 -1.01 -0.01
N ILE A 66 12.85 -1.13 -1.32
CA ILE A 66 13.52 -0.29 -2.33
C ILE A 66 13.17 1.18 -2.09
N ASN A 67 11.89 1.51 -1.92
CA ASN A 67 11.45 2.89 -1.63
C ASN A 67 11.94 3.40 -0.28
N TYR A 68 11.99 2.53 0.75
CA TYR A 68 12.57 2.87 2.06
C TYR A 68 14.05 3.21 1.93
N VAL A 69 14.84 2.39 1.23
CA VAL A 69 16.29 2.61 1.01
C VAL A 69 16.50 3.89 0.21
N ALA A 70 15.70 4.14 -0.83
CA ALA A 70 15.76 5.39 -1.57
C ALA A 70 15.46 6.60 -0.67
N GLY A 71 14.42 6.54 0.16
CA GLY A 71 14.12 7.57 1.16
C GLY A 71 15.25 7.78 2.17
N TYR A 72 15.84 6.69 2.65
CA TYR A 72 16.90 6.71 3.65
C TYR A 72 18.19 7.39 3.15
N PHE A 73 18.65 7.05 1.95
CA PHE A 73 19.92 7.54 1.41
C PHE A 73 19.75 8.80 0.57
N LEU A 74 18.73 8.90 -0.25
CA LEU A 74 18.54 9.97 -1.23
C LEU A 74 17.51 11.00 -0.80
N GLY A 75 16.63 10.65 0.13
CA GLY A 75 15.45 11.44 0.47
C GLY A 75 15.77 12.82 1.03
N ARG A 76 16.65 12.94 2.04
CA ARG A 76 16.95 14.23 2.68
C ARG A 76 17.52 15.25 1.71
N PRO A 77 18.64 14.99 0.99
CA PRO A 77 19.21 16.00 0.10
C PRO A 77 18.26 16.40 -1.03
N ILE A 78 17.50 15.46 -1.56
CA ILE A 78 16.54 15.73 -2.65
C ILE A 78 15.33 16.49 -2.13
N ILE A 79 14.73 16.05 -1.01
CA ILE A 79 13.53 16.66 -0.44
C ILE A 79 13.84 18.05 0.11
N TYR A 80 14.97 18.25 0.79
CA TYR A 80 15.36 19.57 1.26
C TYR A 80 15.66 20.53 0.11
N LYS A 81 16.36 20.05 -0.94
CA LYS A 81 16.60 20.85 -2.14
C LYS A 81 15.29 21.24 -2.82
N PHE A 82 14.34 20.32 -2.91
CA PHE A 82 13.01 20.58 -3.46
C PHE A 82 12.20 21.52 -2.55
N ALA A 83 12.14 21.27 -1.25
CA ALA A 83 11.41 22.10 -0.29
C ALA A 83 11.93 23.56 -0.25
N ASN A 84 13.22 23.77 -0.49
CA ASN A 84 13.84 25.10 -0.58
C ASN A 84 13.83 25.70 -1.98
N SER A 85 13.24 25.00 -2.97
CA SER A 85 13.08 25.50 -4.32
C SER A 85 11.84 26.38 -4.45
N HIS A 86 11.79 27.20 -5.50
CA HIS A 86 10.63 28.02 -5.80
C HIS A 86 9.35 27.18 -5.99
N ILE A 87 9.46 26.01 -6.64
CA ILE A 87 8.37 25.05 -6.82
C ILE A 87 7.91 24.45 -5.50
N GLY A 88 8.86 24.11 -4.60
CA GLY A 88 8.53 23.62 -3.26
C GLY A 88 7.74 24.65 -2.45
N HIS A 89 8.10 25.92 -2.52
CA HIS A 89 7.37 26.99 -1.85
C HIS A 89 5.96 27.19 -2.44
N LEU A 90 5.78 27.05 -3.76
CA LEU A 90 4.46 27.06 -4.39
C LEU A 90 3.58 25.88 -3.92
N CYS A 91 4.19 24.73 -3.61
CA CYS A 91 3.52 23.58 -3.02
C CYS A 91 3.35 23.71 -1.49
N LEU A 92 3.57 24.89 -0.90
CA LEU A 92 3.52 25.15 0.54
C LEU A 92 4.48 24.27 1.37
N LEU A 93 5.50 23.70 0.74
CA LEU A 93 6.57 22.95 1.39
C LEU A 93 7.69 23.91 1.76
N ASN A 94 8.29 23.70 2.93
CA ASN A 94 9.53 24.30 3.36
C ASN A 94 10.29 23.31 4.25
N GLN A 95 11.55 23.59 4.50
CA GLN A 95 12.41 22.72 5.30
C GLN A 95 11.81 22.43 6.69
N GLU A 96 11.25 23.43 7.37
CA GLU A 96 10.66 23.27 8.71
C GLU A 96 9.49 22.29 8.72
N LYS A 97 8.63 22.32 7.67
CA LYS A 97 7.51 21.39 7.54
C LYS A 97 7.99 19.95 7.28
N VAL A 98 9.06 19.81 6.49
CA VAL A 98 9.68 18.50 6.25
C VAL A 98 10.25 17.95 7.56
N GLU A 99 11.01 18.75 8.33
CA GLU A 99 11.57 18.35 9.63
C GLU A 99 10.48 17.99 10.65
N LYS A 100 9.39 18.75 10.71
CA LYS A 100 8.23 18.43 11.56
C LYS A 100 7.58 17.09 11.14
N SER A 101 7.47 16.84 9.84
CA SER A 101 6.95 15.58 9.31
C SER A 101 7.87 14.41 9.63
N GLU A 102 9.20 14.59 9.47
CA GLU A 102 10.19 13.59 9.87
C GLU A 102 10.08 13.26 11.37
N LYS A 103 10.01 14.29 12.23
CA LYS A 103 9.87 14.11 13.67
C LYS A 103 8.57 13.38 14.03
N TYR A 104 7.45 13.77 13.43
CA TYR A 104 6.17 13.08 13.63
C TYR A 104 6.25 11.61 13.23
N PHE A 105 6.87 11.34 12.09
CA PHE A 105 7.04 9.97 11.61
C PHE A 105 8.02 9.17 12.48
N TYR A 106 9.06 9.82 13.01
CA TYR A 106 9.98 9.20 13.97
C TYR A 106 9.26 8.76 15.25
N ASP A 107 8.37 9.60 15.78
CA ASP A 107 7.64 9.34 17.02
C ASP A 107 6.45 8.36 16.80
N HIS A 108 5.80 8.40 15.64
CA HIS A 108 4.55 7.67 15.35
C HIS A 108 4.64 6.74 14.13
N GLY A 109 5.84 6.48 13.62
CA GLY A 109 6.07 5.79 12.34
C GLY A 109 5.44 4.40 12.27
N VAL A 110 5.33 3.71 13.40
CA VAL A 110 4.64 2.41 13.50
C VAL A 110 3.18 2.54 13.08
N VAL A 111 2.45 3.47 13.71
CA VAL A 111 1.04 3.71 13.41
C VAL A 111 0.88 4.26 12.00
N ALA A 112 1.75 5.20 11.59
CA ALA A 112 1.75 5.79 10.26
C ALA A 112 2.01 4.73 9.17
N THR A 113 2.97 3.81 9.39
CA THR A 113 3.25 2.74 8.43
C THR A 113 2.09 1.77 8.31
N LEU A 114 1.55 1.29 9.44
CA LEU A 114 0.45 0.33 9.43
C LEU A 114 -0.82 0.92 8.81
N THR A 115 -1.24 2.11 9.28
CA THR A 115 -2.46 2.76 8.77
C THR A 115 -2.30 3.23 7.32
N GLY A 116 -1.14 3.78 6.97
CA GLY A 116 -0.84 4.24 5.62
C GLY A 116 -0.87 3.09 4.59
N ARG A 117 -0.50 1.87 5.00
CA ARG A 117 -0.59 0.67 4.16
C ARG A 117 -2.03 0.24 3.85
N LEU A 118 -2.97 0.58 4.71
CA LEU A 118 -4.39 0.26 4.50
C LEU A 118 -5.12 1.33 3.67
N ILE A 119 -4.48 2.49 3.41
CA ILE A 119 -5.09 3.57 2.63
C ILE A 119 -4.63 3.45 1.17
N PRO A 120 -5.55 3.16 0.22
CA PRO A 120 -5.24 3.16 -1.20
C PRO A 120 -4.65 4.51 -1.65
N GLY A 121 -3.63 4.48 -2.51
CA GLY A 121 -2.95 5.70 -2.98
C GLY A 121 -1.82 6.20 -2.07
N ILE A 122 -1.86 5.95 -0.77
CA ILE A 122 -0.79 6.34 0.17
C ILE A 122 0.16 5.16 0.43
N ARG A 123 -0.34 3.94 0.36
CA ARG A 123 0.36 2.71 0.77
C ARG A 123 1.73 2.50 0.10
N HIS A 124 1.91 2.88 -1.17
CA HIS A 124 3.20 2.76 -1.85
C HIS A 124 4.13 3.94 -1.53
N LEU A 125 3.60 5.09 -1.16
CA LEU A 125 4.39 6.28 -0.86
C LEU A 125 4.91 6.29 0.58
N ILE A 126 4.26 5.58 1.52
CA ILE A 126 4.57 5.62 2.96
C ILE A 126 5.99 5.12 3.28
N SER A 127 6.59 4.32 2.41
CA SER A 127 7.93 3.77 2.57
C SER A 127 9.01 4.85 2.45
N ILE A 128 8.81 5.87 1.62
CA ILE A 128 9.76 6.98 1.42
C ILE A 128 9.90 7.82 2.71
N PRO A 129 8.82 8.37 3.30
CA PRO A 129 8.93 9.09 4.57
C PRO A 129 9.41 8.22 5.73
N ALA A 130 9.15 6.90 5.74
CA ALA A 130 9.71 5.99 6.74
C ALA A 130 11.24 5.92 6.64
N GLY A 131 11.78 5.83 5.42
CA GLY A 131 13.21 5.87 5.16
C GLY A 131 13.82 7.23 5.50
N LEU A 132 13.17 8.34 5.11
CA LEU A 132 13.59 9.71 5.40
C LEU A 132 13.70 9.96 6.91
N ALA A 133 12.72 9.51 7.69
CA ALA A 133 12.70 9.60 9.15
C ALA A 133 13.66 8.62 9.84
N LYS A 134 14.40 7.81 9.07
CA LYS A 134 15.31 6.76 9.57
C LYS A 134 14.64 5.80 10.56
N MET A 135 13.38 5.45 10.33
CA MET A 135 12.68 4.45 11.13
C MET A 135 13.50 3.14 11.15
N PRO A 136 13.66 2.44 12.28
CA PRO A 136 14.36 1.16 12.30
C PRO A 136 13.77 0.18 11.27
N TYR A 137 14.62 -0.32 10.36
CA TYR A 137 14.19 -1.12 9.19
C TYR A 137 13.32 -2.32 9.58
N TRP A 138 13.66 -3.04 10.65
CA TRP A 138 12.88 -4.19 11.11
C TRP A 138 11.47 -3.82 11.58
N LYS A 139 11.31 -2.66 12.22
CA LYS A 139 9.99 -2.15 12.57
C LYS A 139 9.21 -1.78 11.31
N PHE A 140 9.85 -1.05 10.38
CA PHE A 140 9.25 -0.72 9.11
C PHE A 140 8.78 -1.98 8.36
N LEU A 141 9.66 -2.98 8.20
CA LEU A 141 9.35 -4.23 7.50
C LEU A 141 8.19 -4.97 8.16
N LEU A 142 8.23 -5.19 9.49
CA LEU A 142 7.18 -5.88 10.22
C LEU A 142 5.80 -5.25 10.01
N TYR A 143 5.69 -3.93 10.18
CA TYR A 143 4.40 -3.24 10.03
C TYR A 143 3.96 -3.12 8.57
N THR A 144 4.92 -3.09 7.63
CA THR A 144 4.65 -3.19 6.20
C THR A 144 4.05 -4.54 5.85
N THR A 145 4.69 -5.64 6.28
CA THR A 145 4.23 -7.02 6.08
C THR A 145 2.83 -7.23 6.66
N LEU A 146 2.59 -6.76 7.89
CA LEU A 146 1.28 -6.87 8.53
C LEU A 146 0.20 -6.08 7.74
N GLY A 147 0.48 -4.83 7.40
CA GLY A 147 -0.47 -4.00 6.66
C GLY A 147 -0.74 -4.53 5.25
N ALA A 148 0.31 -4.91 4.51
CA ALA A 148 0.18 -5.51 3.18
C ALA A 148 -0.53 -6.87 3.23
N GLY A 149 -0.18 -7.72 4.20
CA GLY A 149 -0.81 -9.03 4.40
C GLY A 149 -2.30 -8.93 4.67
N VAL A 150 -2.72 -8.02 5.53
CA VAL A 150 -4.16 -7.74 5.78
C VAL A 150 -4.84 -7.28 4.49
N TRP A 151 -4.24 -6.32 3.76
CA TRP A 151 -4.80 -5.84 2.50
C TRP A 151 -4.94 -6.95 1.46
N HIS A 152 -3.88 -7.72 1.22
CA HIS A 152 -3.91 -8.83 0.26
C HIS A 152 -4.88 -9.93 0.68
N SER A 153 -5.06 -10.16 1.98
CA SER A 153 -6.08 -11.10 2.48
C SER A 153 -7.50 -10.63 2.18
N ILE A 154 -7.77 -9.32 2.30
CA ILE A 154 -9.08 -8.74 1.93
C ILE A 154 -9.32 -8.91 0.43
N LEU A 155 -8.33 -8.58 -0.41
CA LEU A 155 -8.44 -8.73 -1.86
C LEU A 155 -8.57 -10.20 -2.29
N ALA A 156 -7.83 -11.09 -1.63
CA ALA A 156 -7.93 -12.52 -1.89
C ALA A 156 -9.30 -13.09 -1.50
N ALA A 157 -9.85 -12.66 -0.36
CA ALA A 157 -11.21 -13.03 0.05
C ALA A 157 -12.26 -12.54 -0.95
N LEU A 158 -12.11 -11.31 -1.48
CA LEU A 158 -12.98 -10.78 -2.53
C LEU A 158 -12.90 -11.64 -3.79
N GLY A 159 -11.71 -11.92 -4.31
CA GLY A 159 -11.54 -12.74 -5.52
C GLY A 159 -12.09 -14.16 -5.35
N TRP A 160 -11.83 -14.77 -4.19
CA TRP A 160 -12.37 -16.08 -3.84
C TRP A 160 -13.90 -16.10 -3.80
N TYR A 161 -14.50 -15.10 -3.18
CA TYR A 161 -15.96 -14.96 -3.09
C TYR A 161 -16.60 -14.76 -4.48
N LEU A 162 -16.00 -13.92 -5.33
CA LEU A 162 -16.52 -13.64 -6.67
C LEU A 162 -16.50 -14.87 -7.58
N HIS A 163 -15.63 -15.84 -7.37
CA HIS A 163 -15.59 -17.08 -8.14
C HIS A 163 -16.93 -17.84 -8.14
N SER A 164 -17.69 -17.74 -7.05
CA SER A 164 -18.98 -18.45 -6.93
C SER A 164 -20.14 -17.78 -7.68
N PHE A 165 -20.00 -16.51 -8.09
CA PHE A 165 -21.14 -15.71 -8.61
C PHE A 165 -20.85 -14.97 -9.92
N VAL A 166 -19.59 -14.79 -10.28
CA VAL A 166 -19.18 -13.96 -11.41
C VAL A 166 -18.42 -14.83 -12.42
N PRO A 167 -18.87 -14.88 -13.68
CA PRO A 167 -18.09 -15.50 -14.76
C PRO A 167 -16.76 -14.74 -15.00
N GLU A 168 -15.77 -15.47 -15.51
CA GLU A 168 -14.40 -14.94 -15.69
C GLU A 168 -14.35 -13.72 -16.63
N ASP A 169 -15.17 -13.69 -17.65
CA ASP A 169 -15.29 -12.60 -18.63
C ASP A 169 -15.75 -11.27 -18.01
N GLN A 170 -16.50 -11.30 -16.91
CA GLN A 170 -16.99 -10.13 -16.18
C GLN A 170 -16.16 -9.81 -14.94
N LEU A 171 -15.15 -10.63 -14.63
CA LEU A 171 -14.39 -10.53 -13.40
C LEU A 171 -13.72 -9.16 -13.22
N THR A 172 -13.08 -8.65 -14.28
CA THR A 172 -12.33 -7.38 -14.22
C THR A 172 -13.24 -6.20 -13.91
N ASP A 173 -14.41 -6.13 -14.56
CA ASP A 173 -15.37 -5.03 -14.35
C ASP A 173 -15.94 -5.07 -12.93
N LYS A 174 -16.27 -6.26 -12.45
CA LYS A 174 -16.75 -6.45 -11.07
C LYS A 174 -15.69 -6.17 -10.02
N LEU A 175 -14.42 -6.52 -10.26
CA LEU A 175 -13.34 -6.20 -9.37
C LEU A 175 -13.09 -4.69 -9.27
N MET A 176 -13.22 -3.95 -10.36
CA MET A 176 -13.11 -2.49 -10.32
C MET A 176 -14.27 -1.86 -9.54
N GLU A 177 -15.50 -2.34 -9.76
CA GLU A 177 -16.70 -1.90 -9.04
C GLU A 177 -16.58 -2.16 -7.52
N TYR A 178 -16.29 -3.41 -7.12
CA TYR A 178 -16.16 -3.76 -5.69
C TYR A 178 -14.90 -3.20 -5.04
N GLY A 179 -13.81 -3.05 -5.79
CA GLY A 179 -12.59 -2.41 -5.33
C GLY A 179 -12.82 -0.97 -4.88
N ASP A 180 -13.64 -0.21 -5.61
CA ASP A 180 -14.01 1.15 -5.21
C ASP A 180 -14.88 1.16 -3.95
N TYR A 181 -15.83 0.25 -3.78
CA TYR A 181 -16.61 0.13 -2.54
C TYR A 181 -15.73 -0.21 -1.32
N ILE A 182 -14.80 -1.15 -1.47
CA ILE A 182 -13.84 -1.50 -0.40
C ILE A 182 -12.98 -0.30 -0.04
N LYS A 183 -12.44 0.40 -1.03
CA LYS A 183 -11.62 1.60 -0.87
C LYS A 183 -12.35 2.69 -0.07
N TRP A 184 -13.58 3.03 -0.46
CA TRP A 184 -14.39 4.02 0.25
C TRP A 184 -14.79 3.55 1.65
N GLY A 185 -15.10 2.26 1.82
CA GLY A 185 -15.39 1.66 3.12
C GLY A 185 -14.20 1.77 4.08
N ILE A 186 -12.99 1.45 3.62
CA ILE A 186 -11.77 1.57 4.44
C ILE A 186 -11.47 3.02 4.79
N ILE A 187 -11.60 3.94 3.82
CA ILE A 187 -11.41 5.38 4.08
C ILE A 187 -12.40 5.86 5.16
N ALA A 188 -13.67 5.46 5.08
CA ALA A 188 -14.67 5.81 6.07
C ALA A 188 -14.32 5.26 7.46
N ILE A 189 -13.89 4.00 7.57
CA ILE A 189 -13.48 3.38 8.84
C ILE A 189 -12.26 4.10 9.43
N VAL A 190 -11.26 4.43 8.62
CA VAL A 190 -10.06 5.17 9.06
C VAL A 190 -10.44 6.57 9.56
N LEU A 191 -11.30 7.29 8.84
CA LEU A 191 -11.77 8.61 9.26
C LEU A 191 -12.56 8.54 10.56
N LEU A 192 -13.43 7.54 10.74
CA LEU A 192 -14.16 7.33 11.99
C LEU A 192 -13.23 7.00 13.15
N ALA A 193 -12.20 6.17 12.93
CA ALA A 193 -11.19 5.86 13.93
C ALA A 193 -10.38 7.10 14.35
N ILE A 194 -9.98 7.93 13.39
CA ILE A 194 -9.30 9.21 13.65
C ILE A 194 -10.21 10.15 14.44
N ALA A 195 -11.46 10.32 14.01
CA ALA A 195 -12.44 11.16 14.69
C ALA A 195 -12.68 10.70 16.13
N TRP A 196 -12.85 9.39 16.34
CA TRP A 196 -12.99 8.81 17.66
C TRP A 196 -11.78 9.08 18.56
N PHE A 197 -10.57 8.92 18.02
CA PHE A 197 -9.33 9.17 18.76
C PHE A 197 -9.18 10.64 19.14
N VAL A 198 -9.52 11.57 18.24
CA VAL A 198 -9.49 13.02 18.48
C VAL A 198 -10.50 13.39 19.57
N VAL A 199 -11.73 12.90 19.48
CA VAL A 199 -12.78 13.13 20.48
C VAL A 199 -12.37 12.58 21.86
N LYS A 200 -11.81 11.37 21.90
CA LYS A 200 -11.29 10.76 23.13
C LYS A 200 -10.18 11.60 23.76
N LYS A 201 -9.23 12.10 22.95
CA LYS A 201 -8.13 12.95 23.42
C LYS A 201 -8.63 14.31 23.94
N MET A 202 -9.67 14.88 23.32
CA MET A 202 -10.28 16.12 23.79
C MET A 202 -11.06 15.94 25.12
N ARG A 203 -11.69 14.77 25.33
CA ARG A 203 -12.38 14.44 26.58
C ARG A 203 -11.41 14.24 27.77
N HIS A 204 -10.20 13.79 27.53
CA HIS A 204 -9.17 13.64 28.58
C HIS A 204 -8.42 14.93 28.93
N LYS A 205 -8.65 16.03 28.20
CA LYS A 205 -8.08 17.35 28.49
C LYS A 205 -9.02 18.28 29.28
N LYS A 206 -10.23 17.82 29.59
CA LYS A 206 -11.15 18.46 30.54
C LYS A 206 -11.12 17.68 31.84
#